data_b877bfa347c52394c909042d339ff8fc
#
_entry.id   b877bfa347c52394c909042d339ff8fc
#
_cell.length_a   1.000
_cell.length_b   1.000
_cell.length_c   1.000
_cell.angle_alpha   90.00
_cell.angle_beta   90.00
_cell.angle_gamma   90.00
#
_symmetry.space_group_name_H-M   'P 1'
#
loop_
_entity.id
_entity.type
_entity.pdbx_description
1 polymer ?
#
loop_
_entity_poly.entity_id
_entity_poly.type
_entity_poly.pdbx_seq_one_letter_code
_entity_poly.pdbx_strand_id
1 'polypeptide(L)'
;IKKVPTRKPYATRSYPTPVGAPSQELLNEITEDNESKPKLVINDLTIKSMPDLRELAIKYGFSADDLAPMKKQDLIFVILKAHTELGGIIFASGALEILPDGYGFLRSPQNNYLPGPDDIYISPSQIRLFNLKTGDTVYGQTRSPKEGEKFFALLRIETVNFQEPRVAQTRVPFENLTALYPDKKLRLETVSTEVSGRIIDLFAPIGKGQRLLIV
;
A
#
# COMPACT_ATOMS: atom_id res chain seq x y z
N ILE A 1 6.50 -3.67 -37.93
CA ILE A 1 5.65 -3.84 -36.72
C ILE A 1 6.28 -4.96 -35.90
N LYS A 2 7.04 -4.62 -34.84
CA LYS A 2 7.64 -5.60 -33.91
C LYS A 2 6.52 -6.15 -33.04
N LYS A 3 6.28 -7.48 -33.10
CA LYS A 3 5.35 -8.18 -32.20
C LYS A 3 5.83 -8.03 -30.75
N VAL A 4 4.97 -7.45 -29.90
CA VAL A 4 5.15 -7.42 -28.45
C VAL A 4 5.14 -8.87 -27.95
N PRO A 5 6.14 -9.31 -27.15
CA PRO A 5 6.13 -10.67 -26.62
C PRO A 5 4.95 -10.86 -25.66
N THR A 6 4.06 -11.77 -26.01
CA THR A 6 2.98 -12.23 -25.13
C THR A 6 3.61 -12.86 -23.87
N ARG A 7 3.40 -12.23 -22.70
CA ARG A 7 3.78 -12.80 -21.42
C ARG A 7 3.04 -14.13 -21.23
N LYS A 8 3.81 -15.20 -20.98
CA LYS A 8 3.26 -16.50 -20.58
C LYS A 8 2.35 -16.31 -19.35
N PRO A 9 1.16 -16.97 -19.31
CA PRO A 9 0.31 -16.92 -18.13
C PRO A 9 1.09 -17.47 -16.94
N TYR A 10 1.10 -16.73 -15.83
CA TYR A 10 1.70 -17.19 -14.58
C TYR A 10 1.03 -18.48 -14.14
N ALA A 11 1.83 -19.51 -13.87
CA ALA A 11 1.36 -20.77 -13.32
C ALA A 11 0.55 -20.51 -12.04
N THR A 12 -0.62 -21.11 -11.94
CA THR A 12 -1.46 -21.11 -10.73
C THR A 12 -0.65 -21.77 -9.61
N ARG A 13 -0.16 -21.00 -8.65
CA ARG A 13 0.47 -21.54 -7.44
C ARG A 13 -0.63 -22.14 -6.56
N SER A 14 -0.51 -23.42 -6.21
CA SER A 14 -1.28 -24.02 -5.13
C SER A 14 -0.65 -23.61 -3.79
N TYR A 15 -1.44 -23.00 -2.94
CA TYR A 15 -1.03 -22.68 -1.56
C TYR A 15 -1.46 -23.81 -0.63
N PRO A 16 -0.68 -24.12 0.45
CA PRO A 16 -1.07 -25.10 1.44
C PRO A 16 -2.36 -24.68 2.15
N THR A 17 -3.15 -25.66 2.53
CA THR A 17 -4.32 -25.49 3.40
C THR A 17 -3.92 -25.83 4.83
N PRO A 18 -4.55 -25.20 5.85
CA PRO A 18 -4.27 -25.54 7.24
C PRO A 18 -4.59 -27.03 7.51
N VAL A 19 -3.62 -27.73 8.11
CA VAL A 19 -3.71 -29.17 8.41
C VAL A 19 -4.23 -29.42 9.83
N GLY A 20 -4.15 -28.39 10.70
CA GLY A 20 -4.58 -28.46 12.10
C GLY A 20 -5.65 -27.44 12.44
N ALA A 21 -6.29 -27.62 13.61
CA ALA A 21 -7.19 -26.61 14.14
C ALA A 21 -6.37 -25.38 14.57
N PRO A 22 -6.89 -24.14 14.34
CA PRO A 22 -6.27 -22.94 14.85
C PRO A 22 -6.22 -22.93 16.38
N SER A 23 -5.25 -22.21 16.97
CA SER A 23 -5.08 -22.15 18.41
C SER A 23 -6.32 -21.57 19.09
N GLN A 24 -6.66 -22.06 20.29
CA GLN A 24 -7.82 -21.57 21.04
C GLN A 24 -7.74 -20.07 21.39
N GLU A 25 -6.51 -19.57 21.62
CA GLU A 25 -6.29 -18.14 21.84
C GLU A 25 -6.73 -17.31 20.63
N LEU A 26 -6.36 -17.73 19.44
CA LEU A 26 -6.72 -17.08 18.18
C LEU A 26 -8.21 -17.16 17.88
N LEU A 27 -8.86 -18.28 18.21
CA LEU A 27 -10.32 -18.45 18.09
C LEU A 27 -11.06 -17.52 19.05
N ASN A 28 -10.57 -17.35 20.28
CA ASN A 28 -11.16 -16.45 21.24
C ASN A 28 -11.05 -14.99 20.79
N GLU A 29 -9.87 -14.56 20.29
CA GLU A 29 -9.69 -13.21 19.73
C GLU A 29 -10.63 -12.93 18.54
N ILE A 30 -10.99 -13.95 17.74
CA ILE A 30 -11.86 -13.81 16.58
C ILE A 30 -13.34 -13.88 16.94
N THR A 31 -13.71 -14.57 18.04
CA THR A 31 -15.11 -14.80 18.41
C THR A 31 -15.66 -13.80 19.43
N GLU A 32 -14.81 -13.04 20.12
CA GLU A 32 -15.25 -12.02 21.06
C GLU A 32 -15.75 -10.77 20.30
N ASP A 33 -17.05 -10.56 20.37
CA ASP A 33 -17.86 -9.41 19.97
C ASP A 33 -17.87 -8.92 18.51
N ASN A 34 -19.11 -8.75 18.00
CA ASN A 34 -19.44 -8.21 16.67
C ASN A 34 -18.95 -6.76 16.42
N GLU A 35 -18.47 -6.04 17.44
CA GLU A 35 -17.89 -4.70 17.30
C GLU A 35 -16.35 -4.69 17.29
N SER A 36 -15.69 -5.79 17.64
CA SER A 36 -14.23 -5.89 17.76
C SER A 36 -13.66 -7.13 17.08
N LYS A 37 -14.08 -7.41 15.85
CA LYS A 37 -13.39 -8.43 15.05
C LYS A 37 -11.91 -8.07 14.96
N PRO A 38 -10.96 -9.01 15.20
CA PRO A 38 -9.56 -8.71 15.16
C PRO A 38 -9.18 -8.16 13.79
N LYS A 39 -8.63 -6.96 13.82
CA LYS A 39 -8.22 -6.23 12.63
C LYS A 39 -6.77 -6.60 12.33
N LEU A 40 -6.53 -7.20 11.19
CA LEU A 40 -5.18 -7.49 10.72
C LEU A 40 -4.80 -6.50 9.62
N VAL A 41 -3.70 -5.80 9.78
CA VAL A 41 -3.20 -4.86 8.78
C VAL A 41 -2.09 -5.55 7.97
N ILE A 42 -2.24 -5.59 6.65
CA ILE A 42 -1.24 -6.22 5.75
C ILE A 42 0.14 -5.61 5.94
N ASN A 43 0.21 -4.30 6.09
CA ASN A 43 1.47 -3.58 6.27
C ASN A 43 2.25 -4.03 7.51
N ASP A 44 1.55 -4.35 8.61
CA ASP A 44 2.19 -4.82 9.83
C ASP A 44 2.83 -6.20 9.64
N LEU A 45 2.21 -7.06 8.84
CA LEU A 45 2.79 -8.36 8.48
C LEU A 45 4.04 -8.21 7.61
N THR A 46 4.06 -7.22 6.71
CA THR A 46 5.24 -7.01 5.85
C THR A 46 6.47 -6.53 6.62
N ILE A 47 6.29 -5.89 7.76
CA ILE A 47 7.38 -5.44 8.63
C ILE A 47 7.93 -6.59 9.49
N LYS A 48 7.09 -7.58 9.86
CA LYS A 48 7.49 -8.72 10.70
C LYS A 48 8.63 -9.53 10.09
N SER A 49 9.43 -10.15 10.97
CA SER A 49 10.51 -11.06 10.57
C SER A 49 9.96 -12.39 10.06
N MET A 50 10.77 -13.16 9.31
CA MET A 50 10.37 -14.49 8.83
C MET A 50 10.04 -15.48 9.96
N PRO A 51 10.81 -15.55 11.08
CA PRO A 51 10.46 -16.39 12.21
C PRO A 51 9.10 -16.05 12.82
N ASP A 52 8.82 -14.75 13.05
CA ASP A 52 7.56 -14.30 13.65
C ASP A 52 6.36 -14.63 12.76
N LEU A 53 6.52 -14.50 11.44
CA LEU A 53 5.47 -14.86 10.48
C LEU A 53 5.21 -16.37 10.46
N ARG A 54 6.25 -17.21 10.57
CA ARG A 54 6.08 -18.66 10.68
C ARG A 54 5.38 -19.05 11.98
N GLU A 55 5.76 -18.45 13.09
CA GLU A 55 5.07 -18.67 14.37
C GLU A 55 3.60 -18.28 14.28
N LEU A 56 3.31 -17.14 13.66
CA LEU A 56 1.94 -16.72 13.43
C LEU A 56 1.18 -17.70 12.54
N ALA A 57 1.78 -18.20 11.44
CA ALA A 57 1.16 -19.17 10.57
C ALA A 57 0.88 -20.51 11.29
N ILE A 58 1.76 -20.95 12.18
CA ILE A 58 1.54 -22.16 13.01
C ILE A 58 0.32 -21.95 13.92
N LYS A 59 0.11 -20.76 14.48
CA LYS A 59 -1.10 -20.45 15.27
C LYS A 59 -2.39 -20.56 14.44
N TYR A 60 -2.32 -20.32 13.13
CA TYR A 60 -3.42 -20.53 12.18
C TYR A 60 -3.58 -22.00 11.76
N GLY A 61 -2.75 -22.94 12.27
CA GLY A 61 -2.86 -24.37 12.03
C GLY A 61 -2.07 -24.90 10.83
N PHE A 62 -1.11 -24.14 10.31
CA PHE A 62 -0.22 -24.61 9.25
C PHE A 62 0.93 -25.46 9.80
N SER A 63 1.36 -26.46 9.02
CA SER A 63 2.54 -27.29 9.36
C SER A 63 3.84 -26.51 9.15
N ALA A 64 4.80 -26.66 10.04
CA ALA A 64 6.13 -26.06 9.90
C ALA A 64 6.86 -26.50 8.61
N ASP A 65 6.65 -27.75 8.18
CA ASP A 65 7.28 -28.31 6.99
C ASP A 65 6.76 -27.64 5.72
N ASP A 66 5.46 -27.35 5.64
CA ASP A 66 4.84 -26.65 4.51
C ASP A 66 5.29 -25.17 4.41
N LEU A 67 5.61 -24.57 5.55
CA LEU A 67 6.05 -23.17 5.63
C LEU A 67 7.54 -22.97 5.32
N ALA A 68 8.35 -24.03 5.45
CA ALA A 68 9.81 -23.95 5.29
C ALA A 68 10.25 -23.43 3.91
N PRO A 69 9.70 -23.91 2.77
CA PRO A 69 10.10 -23.49 1.44
C PRO A 69 9.48 -22.14 0.99
N MET A 70 8.56 -21.56 1.77
CA MET A 70 7.77 -20.40 1.35
C MET A 70 8.56 -19.09 1.46
N LYS A 71 8.35 -18.21 0.46
CA LYS A 71 8.85 -16.84 0.51
C LYS A 71 7.97 -16.01 1.43
N LYS A 72 8.52 -14.89 1.92
CA LYS A 72 7.81 -13.97 2.83
C LYS A 72 6.43 -13.55 2.32
N GLN A 73 6.33 -13.19 1.06
CA GLN A 73 5.08 -12.76 0.44
C GLN A 73 4.04 -13.88 0.35
N ASP A 74 4.47 -15.09 -0.01
CA ASP A 74 3.58 -16.27 -0.08
C ASP A 74 3.06 -16.62 1.34
N LEU A 75 3.92 -16.50 2.35
CA LEU A 75 3.56 -16.74 3.75
C LEU A 75 2.54 -15.71 4.26
N ILE A 76 2.73 -14.44 3.96
CA ILE A 76 1.77 -13.38 4.29
C ILE A 76 0.41 -13.67 3.62
N PHE A 77 0.42 -14.03 2.34
CA PHE A 77 -0.80 -14.36 1.61
C PHE A 77 -1.59 -15.51 2.27
N VAL A 78 -0.90 -16.57 2.69
CA VAL A 78 -1.52 -17.73 3.36
C VAL A 78 -2.10 -17.36 4.71
N ILE A 79 -1.39 -16.55 5.51
CA ILE A 79 -1.89 -16.05 6.81
C ILE A 79 -3.16 -15.22 6.62
N LEU A 80 -3.15 -14.27 5.66
CA LEU A 80 -4.29 -13.42 5.38
C LEU A 80 -5.51 -14.23 4.93
N LYS A 81 -5.30 -15.23 4.08
CA LYS A 81 -6.37 -16.11 3.62
C LYS A 81 -6.99 -16.87 4.78
N ALA A 82 -6.18 -17.49 5.63
CA ALA A 82 -6.66 -18.21 6.82
C ALA A 82 -7.39 -17.27 7.79
N HIS A 83 -6.88 -16.04 8.02
CA HIS A 83 -7.55 -15.05 8.85
C HIS A 83 -8.95 -14.71 8.34
N THR A 84 -9.10 -14.55 7.03
CA THR A 84 -10.41 -14.26 6.41
C THR A 84 -11.36 -15.45 6.50
N GLU A 85 -10.87 -16.67 6.34
CA GLU A 85 -11.66 -17.91 6.46
C GLU A 85 -12.21 -18.08 7.89
N LEU A 86 -11.51 -17.59 8.90
CA LEU A 86 -11.97 -17.55 10.29
C LEU A 86 -12.91 -16.34 10.60
N GLY A 87 -13.24 -15.52 9.59
CA GLY A 87 -14.13 -14.36 9.75
C GLY A 87 -13.45 -13.07 10.20
N GLY A 88 -12.13 -13.03 10.27
CA GLY A 88 -11.35 -11.82 10.57
C GLY A 88 -11.43 -10.77 9.47
N ILE A 89 -11.18 -9.51 9.84
CA ILE A 89 -11.18 -8.37 8.91
C ILE A 89 -9.75 -7.97 8.59
N ILE A 90 -9.47 -7.79 7.30
CA ILE A 90 -8.17 -7.36 6.83
C ILE A 90 -8.24 -5.91 6.37
N PHE A 91 -7.29 -5.12 6.83
CA PHE A 91 -7.05 -3.76 6.37
C PHE A 91 -5.73 -3.67 5.62
N ALA A 92 -5.69 -2.74 4.68
CA ALA A 92 -4.46 -2.46 3.95
C ALA A 92 -4.32 -0.98 3.65
N SER A 93 -3.08 -0.53 3.54
CA SER A 93 -2.74 0.79 3.03
C SER A 93 -1.67 0.70 1.95
N GLY A 94 -1.73 1.61 1.01
CA GLY A 94 -0.73 1.69 -0.06
C GLY A 94 -0.93 2.90 -0.94
N ALA A 95 0.05 3.15 -1.80
CA ALA A 95 -0.04 4.19 -2.81
C ALA A 95 -0.76 3.64 -4.05
N LEU A 96 -1.78 4.34 -4.50
CA LEU A 96 -2.57 3.96 -5.66
C LEU A 96 -1.78 4.17 -6.96
N GLU A 97 -1.69 3.14 -7.77
CA GLU A 97 -1.30 3.22 -9.17
C GLU A 97 -2.49 2.84 -10.04
N ILE A 98 -2.96 3.77 -10.87
CA ILE A 98 -4.05 3.53 -11.83
C ILE A 98 -3.44 3.11 -13.16
N LEU A 99 -3.89 1.98 -13.69
CA LEU A 99 -3.46 1.46 -14.98
C LEU A 99 -4.30 2.06 -16.14
N PRO A 100 -3.80 2.02 -17.38
CA PRO A 100 -4.52 2.55 -18.55
C PRO A 100 -5.93 1.98 -18.74
N ASP A 101 -6.16 0.74 -18.29
CA ASP A 101 -7.46 0.07 -18.36
C ASP A 101 -8.48 0.60 -17.32
N GLY A 102 -8.06 1.55 -16.47
CA GLY A 102 -8.93 2.24 -15.53
C GLY A 102 -9.11 1.58 -14.16
N TYR A 103 -8.55 0.39 -13.93
CA TYR A 103 -8.43 -0.20 -12.60
C TYR A 103 -7.09 0.16 -11.98
N GLY A 104 -6.92 -0.08 -10.67
CA GLY A 104 -5.68 0.25 -9.98
C GLY A 104 -5.23 -0.79 -8.99
N PHE A 105 -4.00 -0.58 -8.50
CA PHE A 105 -3.42 -1.37 -7.41
C PHE A 105 -2.88 -0.45 -6.33
N LEU A 106 -3.05 -0.86 -5.07
CA LEU A 106 -2.30 -0.27 -3.96
C LEU A 106 -0.94 -0.92 -3.90
N ARG A 107 0.09 -0.11 -4.10
CA ARG A 107 1.49 -0.52 -4.04
C ARG A 107 2.06 -0.32 -2.65
N SER A 108 2.85 -1.28 -2.21
CA SER A 108 3.50 -1.23 -0.91
C SER A 108 4.81 -0.44 -0.95
N PRO A 109 5.06 0.46 0.02
CA PRO A 109 6.35 1.13 0.15
C PRO A 109 7.50 0.15 0.46
N GLN A 110 7.23 -1.00 1.08
CA GLN A 110 8.23 -2.02 1.38
C GLN A 110 8.82 -2.65 0.12
N ASN A 111 8.06 -2.65 -0.99
CA ASN A 111 8.52 -3.12 -2.30
C ASN A 111 8.96 -1.95 -3.21
N ASN A 112 9.29 -0.80 -2.65
CA ASN A 112 9.61 0.42 -3.43
C ASN A 112 8.53 0.74 -4.49
N TYR A 113 7.27 0.49 -4.16
CA TYR A 113 6.11 0.66 -5.05
C TYR A 113 6.16 -0.16 -6.35
N LEU A 114 7.04 -1.17 -6.42
CA LEU A 114 7.10 -2.10 -7.55
C LEU A 114 5.95 -3.12 -7.49
N PRO A 115 5.49 -3.61 -8.66
CA PRO A 115 4.46 -4.64 -8.73
C PRO A 115 4.84 -5.89 -7.94
N GLY A 116 3.95 -6.36 -7.07
CA GLY A 116 4.15 -7.53 -6.22
C GLY A 116 2.88 -8.38 -6.09
N PRO A 117 2.99 -9.61 -5.55
CA PRO A 117 1.85 -10.48 -5.30
C PRO A 117 0.98 -10.00 -4.12
N ASP A 118 1.49 -9.10 -3.30
CA ASP A 118 0.87 -8.45 -2.15
C ASP A 118 0.09 -7.18 -2.51
N ASP A 119 0.04 -6.83 -3.80
CA ASP A 119 -0.72 -5.69 -4.28
C ASP A 119 -2.23 -5.91 -4.11
N ILE A 120 -2.94 -4.82 -3.83
CA ILE A 120 -4.37 -4.84 -3.59
C ILE A 120 -5.10 -4.19 -4.76
N TYR A 121 -6.00 -4.95 -5.35
CA TYR A 121 -6.80 -4.49 -6.47
C TYR A 121 -7.85 -3.48 -6.05
N ILE A 122 -7.98 -2.40 -6.82
CA ILE A 122 -9.06 -1.41 -6.70
C ILE A 122 -9.86 -1.37 -7.98
N SER A 123 -11.18 -1.42 -7.85
CA SER A 123 -12.09 -1.40 -9.01
C SER A 123 -12.18 -0.02 -9.65
N PRO A 124 -12.44 0.05 -10.97
CA PRO A 124 -12.68 1.33 -11.65
C PRO A 124 -13.85 2.13 -11.07
N SER A 125 -14.84 1.43 -10.54
CA SER A 125 -16.02 2.06 -9.91
C SER A 125 -15.63 2.85 -8.66
N GLN A 126 -14.76 2.29 -7.80
CA GLN A 126 -14.26 2.97 -6.60
C GLN A 126 -13.37 4.16 -6.96
N ILE A 127 -12.48 3.99 -7.97
CA ILE A 127 -11.62 5.07 -8.46
C ILE A 127 -12.45 6.28 -8.92
N ARG A 128 -13.50 6.03 -9.70
CA ARG A 128 -14.38 7.10 -10.18
C ARG A 128 -15.23 7.70 -9.06
N LEU A 129 -15.80 6.87 -8.18
CA LEU A 129 -16.67 7.32 -7.10
C LEU A 129 -15.97 8.30 -6.16
N PHE A 130 -14.72 8.03 -5.80
CA PHE A 130 -13.95 8.85 -4.87
C PHE A 130 -12.96 9.80 -5.57
N ASN A 131 -13.02 9.91 -6.90
CA ASN A 131 -12.12 10.76 -7.69
C ASN A 131 -10.64 10.54 -7.35
N LEU A 132 -10.24 9.25 -7.23
CA LEU A 132 -8.89 8.85 -6.86
C LEU A 132 -7.91 9.13 -8.00
N LYS A 133 -6.69 9.46 -7.65
CA LYS A 133 -5.59 9.70 -8.59
C LYS A 133 -4.39 8.84 -8.24
N THR A 134 -3.56 8.55 -9.25
CA THR A 134 -2.27 7.89 -9.02
C THR A 134 -1.44 8.70 -8.03
N GLY A 135 -0.86 8.01 -7.03
CA GLY A 135 -0.12 8.62 -5.94
C GLY A 135 -0.94 8.87 -4.67
N ASP A 136 -2.27 8.71 -4.70
CA ASP A 136 -3.08 8.80 -3.48
C ASP A 136 -2.76 7.64 -2.53
N THR A 137 -2.55 7.96 -1.26
CA THR A 137 -2.45 6.95 -0.21
C THR A 137 -3.86 6.55 0.23
N VAL A 138 -4.22 5.30 -0.02
CA VAL A 138 -5.55 4.77 0.31
C VAL A 138 -5.40 3.75 1.42
N TYR A 139 -6.24 3.85 2.45
CA TYR A 139 -6.40 2.87 3.52
C TYR A 139 -7.83 2.38 3.54
N GLY A 140 -8.01 1.08 3.70
CA GLY A 140 -9.35 0.51 3.73
C GLY A 140 -9.38 -0.99 3.98
N GLN A 141 -10.62 -1.47 4.11
CA GLN A 141 -10.90 -2.88 4.30
C GLN A 141 -10.75 -3.64 2.99
N THR A 142 -10.10 -4.82 3.07
CA THR A 142 -9.91 -5.72 1.93
C THR A 142 -10.68 -7.02 2.11
N ARG A 143 -10.91 -7.72 1.02
CA ARG A 143 -11.42 -9.09 0.98
C ARG A 143 -10.40 -10.03 0.36
N SER A 144 -10.47 -11.29 0.74
CA SER A 144 -9.68 -12.35 0.11
C SER A 144 -10.06 -12.52 -1.37
N PRO A 145 -9.11 -13.02 -2.19
CA PRO A 145 -9.37 -13.36 -3.59
C PRO A 145 -10.46 -14.43 -3.71
N LYS A 146 -11.34 -14.28 -4.68
CA LYS A 146 -12.29 -15.32 -5.10
C LYS A 146 -11.58 -16.34 -6.00
N GLU A 147 -12.29 -17.44 -6.33
CA GLU A 147 -11.79 -18.41 -7.31
C GLU A 147 -11.47 -17.70 -8.65
N GLY A 148 -10.22 -17.88 -9.11
CA GLY A 148 -9.71 -17.21 -10.32
C GLY A 148 -9.10 -15.84 -10.12
N GLU A 149 -9.29 -15.18 -8.98
CA GLU A 149 -8.61 -13.92 -8.64
C GLU A 149 -7.23 -14.21 -8.01
N LYS A 150 -6.26 -13.34 -8.29
CA LYS A 150 -4.88 -13.50 -7.77
C LYS A 150 -4.56 -12.53 -6.65
N PHE A 151 -5.29 -11.43 -6.55
CA PHE A 151 -5.01 -10.34 -5.64
C PHE A 151 -6.15 -10.15 -4.64
N PHE A 152 -5.80 -9.69 -3.44
CA PHE A 152 -6.78 -9.14 -2.53
C PHE A 152 -7.46 -7.94 -3.18
N ALA A 153 -8.74 -7.76 -2.92
CA ALA A 153 -9.50 -6.64 -3.48
C ALA A 153 -9.95 -5.69 -2.38
N LEU A 154 -9.85 -4.40 -2.63
CA LEU A 154 -10.35 -3.38 -1.72
C LEU A 154 -11.89 -3.45 -1.70
N LEU A 155 -12.46 -3.65 -0.52
CA LEU A 155 -13.90 -3.73 -0.30
C LEU A 155 -14.48 -2.35 0.03
N ARG A 156 -13.86 -1.65 0.97
CA ARG A 156 -14.31 -0.35 1.46
C ARG A 156 -13.12 0.56 1.73
N ILE A 157 -13.22 1.81 1.27
CA ILE A 157 -12.22 2.85 1.54
C ILE A 157 -12.60 3.54 2.85
N GLU A 158 -11.66 3.58 3.78
CA GLU A 158 -11.82 4.28 5.06
C GLU A 158 -11.19 5.67 5.01
N THR A 159 -9.98 5.78 4.48
CA THR A 159 -9.32 7.09 4.31
C THR A 159 -8.58 7.20 2.98
N VAL A 160 -8.49 8.43 2.49
CA VAL A 160 -7.68 8.83 1.33
C VAL A 160 -6.79 9.98 1.76
N ASN A 161 -5.47 9.81 1.63
CA ASN A 161 -4.46 10.78 2.08
C ASN A 161 -4.68 11.20 3.56
N PHE A 162 -5.00 10.21 4.42
CA PHE A 162 -5.26 10.38 5.87
C PHE A 162 -6.51 11.21 6.21
N GLN A 163 -7.37 11.46 5.24
CA GLN A 163 -8.63 12.21 5.40
C GLN A 163 -9.83 11.35 4.98
N GLU A 164 -11.04 11.80 5.32
CA GLU A 164 -12.25 11.13 4.89
C GLU A 164 -12.34 11.09 3.35
N PRO A 165 -12.89 10.00 2.75
CA PRO A 165 -12.98 9.87 1.30
C PRO A 165 -13.78 10.98 0.61
N ARG A 166 -14.72 11.62 1.33
CA ARG A 166 -15.51 12.75 0.82
C ARG A 166 -14.65 13.95 0.48
N VAL A 167 -13.58 14.19 1.24
CA VAL A 167 -12.64 15.30 0.99
C VAL A 167 -11.91 15.10 -0.33
N ALA A 168 -11.56 13.84 -0.65
CA ALA A 168 -10.91 13.52 -1.92
C ALA A 168 -11.79 13.83 -3.14
N GLN A 169 -13.11 13.68 -3.02
CA GLN A 169 -14.06 14.02 -4.11
C GLN A 169 -14.11 15.50 -4.42
N THR A 170 -13.93 16.36 -3.43
CA THR A 170 -14.07 17.82 -3.55
C THR A 170 -12.75 18.53 -3.79
N ARG A 171 -11.63 17.83 -3.82
CA ARG A 171 -10.31 18.44 -4.02
C ARG A 171 -10.18 19.05 -5.42
N VAL A 172 -9.49 20.18 -5.48
CA VAL A 172 -9.13 20.82 -6.74
C VAL A 172 -7.97 20.05 -7.38
N PRO A 173 -8.10 19.59 -8.64
CA PRO A 173 -6.99 18.96 -9.36
C PRO A 173 -5.77 19.88 -9.45
N PHE A 174 -4.57 19.31 -9.43
CA PHE A 174 -3.33 20.07 -9.48
C PHE A 174 -3.25 20.97 -10.71
N GLU A 175 -3.77 20.52 -11.85
CA GLU A 175 -3.78 21.24 -13.12
C GLU A 175 -4.63 22.51 -13.06
N ASN A 176 -5.59 22.60 -12.13
CA ASN A 176 -6.49 23.72 -11.96
C ASN A 176 -5.99 24.71 -10.89
N LEU A 177 -4.83 24.44 -10.27
CA LEU A 177 -4.24 25.35 -9.29
C LEU A 177 -3.61 26.54 -9.98
N THR A 178 -3.80 27.73 -9.38
CA THR A 178 -3.12 28.95 -9.83
C THR A 178 -1.67 28.91 -9.41
N ALA A 179 -0.75 29.05 -10.36
CA ALA A 179 0.68 29.13 -10.07
C ALA A 179 0.99 30.45 -9.35
N LEU A 180 1.61 30.35 -8.19
CA LEU A 180 2.11 31.48 -7.43
C LEU A 180 3.64 31.55 -7.54
N TYR A 181 4.15 32.74 -7.82
CA TYR A 181 5.59 32.97 -7.77
C TYR A 181 6.03 33.14 -6.31
N PRO A 182 7.25 32.65 -5.95
CA PRO A 182 7.78 32.79 -4.61
C PRO A 182 8.06 34.27 -4.31
N ASP A 183 7.37 34.83 -3.31
CA ASP A 183 7.47 36.23 -2.86
C ASP A 183 8.41 36.40 -1.66
N LYS A 184 8.70 35.30 -0.93
CA LYS A 184 9.56 35.28 0.25
C LYS A 184 10.94 34.80 -0.08
N LYS A 185 11.95 35.68 0.00
CA LYS A 185 13.36 35.31 -0.21
C LYS A 185 13.86 34.37 0.88
N LEU A 186 14.56 33.33 0.47
CA LEU A 186 15.37 32.49 1.35
C LEU A 186 16.76 33.14 1.50
N ARG A 187 17.14 33.53 2.72
CA ARG A 187 18.49 34.07 2.98
C ARG A 187 19.45 32.90 3.21
N LEU A 188 20.48 32.83 2.37
CA LEU A 188 21.55 31.83 2.49
C LEU A 188 22.75 32.37 3.27
N GLU A 189 22.91 33.68 3.34
CA GLU A 189 23.94 34.32 4.16
C GLU A 189 23.66 34.06 5.64
N THR A 190 24.56 33.31 6.30
CA THR A 190 24.46 32.97 7.73
C THR A 190 25.44 33.78 8.56
N VAL A 191 26.69 33.88 8.12
CA VAL A 191 27.77 34.63 8.79
C VAL A 191 28.50 35.51 7.77
N SER A 192 29.08 36.62 8.24
CA SER A 192 29.76 37.60 7.38
C SER A 192 30.97 37.06 6.62
N THR A 193 31.56 35.99 7.11
CA THR A 193 32.74 35.33 6.50
C THR A 193 32.37 34.36 5.37
N GLU A 194 31.10 33.98 5.25
CA GLU A 194 30.63 33.06 4.21
C GLU A 194 30.32 33.83 2.92
N VAL A 195 31.26 33.81 2.00
CA VAL A 195 31.16 34.54 0.73
C VAL A 195 30.22 33.85 -0.26
N SER A 196 30.16 32.51 -0.27
CA SER A 196 29.38 31.73 -1.23
C SER A 196 27.87 32.00 -1.11
N GLY A 197 27.33 31.96 0.09
CA GLY A 197 25.91 32.26 0.35
C GLY A 197 25.55 33.69 -0.01
N ARG A 198 26.46 34.65 0.26
CA ARG A 198 26.27 36.07 -0.12
C ARG A 198 26.25 36.29 -1.63
N ILE A 199 27.13 35.60 -2.37
CA ILE A 199 27.14 35.67 -3.84
C ILE A 199 25.83 35.13 -4.41
N ILE A 200 25.35 33.99 -3.94
CA ILE A 200 24.08 33.40 -4.39
C ILE A 200 22.92 34.34 -4.05
N ASP A 201 22.88 34.88 -2.84
CA ASP A 201 21.83 35.79 -2.41
C ASP A 201 21.78 37.08 -3.23
N LEU A 202 22.93 37.53 -3.77
CA LEU A 202 23.06 38.75 -4.56
C LEU A 202 22.73 38.52 -6.03
N PHE A 203 23.28 37.44 -6.64
CA PHE A 203 23.19 37.23 -8.09
C PHE A 203 22.10 36.24 -8.52
N ALA A 204 21.72 35.31 -7.65
CA ALA A 204 20.72 34.29 -7.92
C ALA A 204 19.79 34.09 -6.70
N PRO A 205 19.02 35.11 -6.31
CA PRO A 205 18.18 35.03 -5.12
C PRO A 205 17.16 33.93 -5.23
N ILE A 206 17.04 33.12 -4.17
CA ILE A 206 16.15 31.96 -4.09
C ILE A 206 14.92 32.32 -3.26
N GLY A 207 13.75 32.01 -3.78
CA GLY A 207 12.48 32.15 -3.07
C GLY A 207 12.03 30.86 -2.41
N LYS A 208 11.29 30.98 -1.29
CA LYS A 208 10.67 29.82 -0.61
C LYS A 208 9.63 29.17 -1.52
N GLY A 209 9.77 27.87 -1.81
CA GLY A 209 8.93 27.13 -2.74
C GLY A 209 9.39 27.15 -4.20
N GLN A 210 10.51 27.83 -4.52
CA GLN A 210 11.09 27.83 -5.86
C GLN A 210 11.71 26.48 -6.19
N ARG A 211 11.50 26.01 -7.43
CA ARG A 211 12.21 24.86 -7.98
C ARG A 211 13.58 25.33 -8.49
N LEU A 212 14.63 24.80 -7.92
CA LEU A 212 16.02 25.15 -8.22
C LEU A 212 16.79 23.91 -8.66
N LEU A 213 17.71 24.08 -9.63
CA LEU A 213 18.70 23.09 -10.00
C LEU A 213 20.09 23.61 -9.64
N ILE A 214 20.83 22.83 -8.87
CA ILE A 214 22.26 23.10 -8.58
C ILE A 214 23.06 22.12 -9.45
N VAL A 215 23.97 22.65 -10.25
CA VAL A 215 24.80 21.89 -11.19
C VAL A 215 26.25 21.90 -10.72
#